data_654edf8d28b96b779850d925b168c1b3
#
_entry.id   654edf8d28b96b779850d925b168c1b3
#
_cell.length_a   1.000
_cell.length_b   1.000
_cell.length_c   1.000
_cell.angle_alpha   90.00
_cell.angle_beta   90.00
_cell.angle_gamma   90.00
#
_symmetry.space_group_name_H-M   'P 1'
#
loop_
_entity.id
_entity.type
_entity.pdbx_description
1 polymer ?
#
loop_
_entity_poly.entity_id
_entity_poly.type
_entity_poly.pdbx_seq_one_letter_code
_entity_poly.pdbx_strand_id
1 'polypeptide(L)'
;DGSKGFVLEGDESDGSFLRISPKGAILTNVDADHLDYWKDYPSLLQGYKDFIKTVKDSNLFFYSYGEDLGLASCGVSYGIGEGQIQASNLRVFKEGSLFDLFDKRDNTLLKNIYIPLMGEHQVKNALGVYGLAKGLQVPAEQIVEAFQTFKGVMRRCERVKKIGRLEVFLDYGHHPRELEVTFEAIRKQYKTPLIVVFEPHKYSRTRNFFEEFVRVLKKADKVILLDTYAAMEEYDPLGASKRLAETLGIDVTIPSMLKLKIADLIGEEGCLLFIGAGNIDRICRDCLE
;
A
#
# COMPACT_ATOMS: atom_id res chain seq x y z
N ASP A 1 9.30 21.83 -0.55
CA ASP A 1 10.16 22.81 -1.24
C ASP A 1 11.16 22.05 -2.12
N GLY A 2 10.96 22.06 -3.44
CA GLY A 2 11.83 21.41 -4.44
C GLY A 2 13.22 22.03 -4.61
N SER A 3 13.59 23.02 -3.81
CA SER A 3 14.87 23.73 -3.90
C SER A 3 16.09 22.87 -3.54
N LYS A 4 15.89 21.76 -2.80
CA LYS A 4 16.96 20.87 -2.31
C LYS A 4 16.99 19.50 -2.96
N GLY A 5 15.94 19.12 -3.69
CA GLY A 5 15.83 17.81 -4.35
C GLY A 5 14.40 17.37 -4.60
N PHE A 6 14.28 16.27 -5.33
CA PHE A 6 13.01 15.59 -5.58
C PHE A 6 12.99 14.23 -4.90
N VAL A 7 11.84 13.83 -4.38
CA VAL A 7 11.54 12.46 -3.98
C VAL A 7 10.63 11.89 -5.05
N LEU A 8 11.02 10.77 -5.63
CA LEU A 8 10.30 10.07 -6.70
C LEU A 8 9.96 8.65 -6.24
N GLU A 9 8.77 8.19 -6.58
CA GLU A 9 8.43 6.77 -6.56
C GLU A 9 9.02 6.14 -7.83
N GLY A 10 9.94 5.18 -7.67
CA GLY A 10 10.49 4.41 -8.79
C GLY A 10 9.48 3.33 -9.15
N ASP A 11 9.04 3.30 -10.41
CA ASP A 11 8.08 2.33 -10.92
C ASP A 11 8.82 1.28 -11.76
N GLU A 12 8.74 0.02 -11.33
CA GLU A 12 9.36 -1.11 -12.04
C GLU A 12 8.48 -1.67 -13.16
N SER A 13 7.21 -1.29 -13.21
CA SER A 13 6.20 -1.89 -14.10
C SER A 13 6.56 -1.85 -15.58
N ASP A 14 7.31 -0.81 -16.00
CA ASP A 14 7.77 -0.59 -17.38
C ASP A 14 9.29 -0.38 -17.48
N GLY A 15 10.02 -0.62 -16.39
CA GLY A 15 11.46 -0.43 -16.31
C GLY A 15 11.91 1.04 -16.33
N SER A 16 10.99 2.00 -16.20
CA SER A 16 11.32 3.44 -16.24
C SER A 16 12.27 3.86 -15.11
N PHE A 17 12.22 3.19 -13.96
CA PHE A 17 13.11 3.43 -12.81
C PHE A 17 14.60 3.25 -13.18
N LEU A 18 14.96 2.43 -14.18
CA LEU A 18 16.33 2.26 -14.66
C LEU A 18 16.91 3.51 -15.32
N ARG A 19 16.06 4.45 -15.71
CA ARG A 19 16.48 5.73 -16.30
C ARG A 19 16.79 6.80 -15.28
N ILE A 20 16.52 6.50 -13.99
CA ILE A 20 16.76 7.40 -12.87
C ILE A 20 18.14 7.12 -12.31
N SER A 21 18.91 8.18 -12.02
CA SER A 21 20.21 8.08 -11.32
C SER A 21 20.10 8.87 -10.00
N PRO A 22 19.50 8.27 -8.96
CA PRO A 22 19.20 8.97 -7.71
C PRO A 22 20.45 9.18 -6.88
N LYS A 23 20.43 10.20 -6.00
CA LYS A 23 21.47 10.39 -4.98
C LYS A 23 21.43 9.28 -3.95
N GLY A 24 20.24 8.87 -3.53
CA GLY A 24 19.98 7.77 -2.62
C GLY A 24 18.66 7.11 -2.94
N ALA A 25 18.41 5.92 -2.41
CA ALA A 25 17.20 5.15 -2.67
C ALA A 25 16.77 4.32 -1.45
N ILE A 26 15.48 4.00 -1.40
CA ILE A 26 14.90 3.05 -0.45
C ILE A 26 14.25 1.93 -1.27
N LEU A 27 14.66 0.68 -1.01
CA LEU A 27 14.04 -0.52 -1.54
C LEU A 27 13.16 -1.13 -0.44
N THR A 28 11.86 -1.14 -0.67
CA THR A 28 10.88 -1.58 0.34
C THR A 28 10.64 -3.09 0.30
N ASN A 29 10.41 -3.62 -0.89
CA ASN A 29 10.20 -5.04 -1.16
C ASN A 29 10.44 -5.34 -2.64
N VAL A 30 10.64 -6.62 -2.95
CA VAL A 30 10.72 -7.14 -4.30
C VAL A 30 9.78 -8.33 -4.42
N ASP A 31 8.75 -8.18 -5.22
CA ASP A 31 7.75 -9.23 -5.48
C ASP A 31 7.76 -9.62 -6.96
N ALA A 32 7.28 -10.83 -7.26
CA ALA A 32 7.13 -11.31 -8.64
C ALA A 32 5.90 -10.66 -9.31
N ASP A 33 5.98 -9.35 -9.57
CA ASP A 33 4.96 -8.58 -10.27
C ASP A 33 5.47 -8.09 -11.62
N HIS A 34 4.57 -7.60 -12.49
CA HIS A 34 4.89 -7.06 -13.82
C HIS A 34 5.72 -8.00 -14.71
N LEU A 35 5.49 -9.34 -14.59
CA LEU A 35 6.21 -10.34 -15.40
C LEU A 35 5.80 -10.32 -16.88
N ASP A 36 4.73 -9.64 -17.23
CA ASP A 36 4.36 -9.29 -18.62
C ASP A 36 5.43 -8.39 -19.27
N TYR A 37 6.03 -7.46 -18.51
CA TYR A 37 7.16 -6.64 -18.96
C TYR A 37 8.50 -7.37 -18.79
N TRP A 38 8.77 -7.90 -17.60
CA TRP A 38 10.06 -8.49 -17.23
C TRP A 38 10.29 -9.92 -17.75
N LYS A 39 9.23 -10.58 -18.28
CA LYS A 39 9.20 -11.96 -18.77
C LYS A 39 9.28 -13.01 -17.64
N ASP A 40 10.20 -12.85 -16.70
CA ASP A 40 10.39 -13.76 -15.57
C ASP A 40 10.96 -13.03 -14.35
N TYR A 41 10.89 -13.70 -13.20
CA TYR A 41 11.36 -13.15 -11.93
C TYR A 41 12.89 -12.91 -11.90
N PRO A 42 13.76 -13.79 -12.46
CA PRO A 42 15.19 -13.50 -12.58
C PRO A 42 15.52 -12.20 -13.34
N SER A 43 14.79 -11.92 -14.41
CA SER A 43 14.95 -10.67 -15.19
C SER A 43 14.53 -9.45 -14.38
N LEU A 44 13.46 -9.53 -13.62
CA LEU A 44 13.03 -8.48 -12.68
C LEU A 44 14.10 -8.22 -11.62
N LEU A 45 14.63 -9.29 -11.00
CA LEU A 45 15.73 -9.19 -10.02
C LEU A 45 16.97 -8.54 -10.62
N GLN A 46 17.30 -8.86 -11.87
CA GLN A 46 18.42 -8.23 -12.57
C GLN A 46 18.15 -6.74 -12.78
N GLY A 47 16.93 -6.35 -13.13
CA GLY A 47 16.51 -4.94 -13.22
C GLY A 47 16.74 -4.18 -11.90
N TYR A 48 16.34 -4.74 -10.77
CA TYR A 48 16.61 -4.13 -9.45
C TYR A 48 18.11 -3.99 -9.18
N LYS A 49 18.91 -5.04 -9.47
CA LYS A 49 20.37 -4.97 -9.34
C LYS A 49 20.99 -3.89 -10.21
N ASP A 50 20.49 -3.71 -11.41
CA ASP A 50 20.96 -2.67 -12.33
C ASP A 50 20.55 -1.28 -11.85
N PHE A 51 19.33 -1.11 -11.33
CA PHE A 51 18.92 0.14 -10.69
C PHE A 51 19.83 0.52 -9.52
N ILE A 52 20.14 -0.42 -8.64
CA ILE A 52 20.98 -0.15 -7.47
C ILE A 52 22.35 0.38 -7.86
N LYS A 53 22.91 -0.08 -8.99
CA LYS A 53 24.18 0.44 -9.54
C LYS A 53 24.08 1.90 -9.99
N THR A 54 22.87 2.41 -10.27
CA THR A 54 22.66 3.81 -10.64
C THR A 54 22.64 4.76 -9.44
N VAL A 55 22.51 4.25 -8.21
CA VAL A 55 22.52 5.03 -6.97
C VAL A 55 23.90 5.64 -6.78
N LYS A 56 23.97 6.98 -6.74
CA LYS A 56 25.26 7.72 -6.73
C LYS A 56 26.03 7.57 -5.42
N ASP A 57 25.32 7.41 -4.30
CA ASP A 57 25.92 7.24 -2.97
C ASP A 57 25.38 5.98 -2.33
N SER A 58 26.21 4.95 -2.28
CA SER A 58 25.84 3.66 -1.70
C SER A 58 25.51 3.75 -0.19
N ASN A 59 26.03 4.76 0.51
CA ASN A 59 25.69 5.00 1.92
C ASN A 59 24.27 5.54 2.09
N LEU A 60 23.66 6.01 1.01
CA LEU A 60 22.27 6.46 0.93
C LEU A 60 21.34 5.43 0.27
N PHE A 61 21.79 4.19 0.12
CA PHE A 61 20.93 3.10 -0.30
C PHE A 61 20.47 2.27 0.91
N PHE A 62 19.14 2.17 1.07
CA PHE A 62 18.49 1.48 2.19
C PHE A 62 17.58 0.38 1.64
N TYR A 63 17.61 -0.82 2.24
CA TYR A 63 16.77 -1.93 1.79
C TYR A 63 16.15 -2.68 2.98
N SER A 64 14.94 -3.18 2.78
CA SER A 64 14.24 -3.99 3.77
C SER A 64 15.00 -5.30 4.01
N TYR A 65 15.26 -5.63 5.28
CA TYR A 65 15.91 -6.89 5.63
C TYR A 65 15.05 -8.09 5.17
N GLY A 66 15.71 -9.08 4.59
CA GLY A 66 15.06 -10.24 3.97
C GLY A 66 14.89 -10.09 2.45
N GLU A 67 15.00 -8.88 1.90
CA GLU A 67 15.06 -8.65 0.45
C GLU A 67 16.50 -8.88 -0.03
N ASP A 68 16.93 -10.15 -0.01
CA ASP A 68 18.33 -10.50 -0.36
C ASP A 68 18.51 -10.61 -1.87
N LEU A 69 18.85 -9.49 -2.46
CA LEU A 69 19.32 -9.43 -3.85
C LEU A 69 20.85 -9.67 -3.96
N GLY A 70 21.48 -10.23 -2.95
CA GLY A 70 22.95 -10.27 -2.85
C GLY A 70 23.56 -8.92 -2.49
N LEU A 71 22.82 -8.06 -1.78
CA LEU A 71 23.11 -6.65 -1.54
C LEU A 71 23.82 -6.38 -0.21
N ALA A 72 24.17 -7.40 0.55
CA ALA A 72 24.81 -7.26 1.87
C ALA A 72 26.08 -6.39 1.87
N SER A 73 26.68 -6.16 0.71
CA SER A 73 27.86 -5.31 0.53
C SER A 73 27.56 -3.90 0.02
N CYS A 74 26.32 -3.58 -0.33
CA CYS A 74 25.96 -2.30 -0.97
C CYS A 74 24.72 -1.67 -0.37
N GLY A 75 24.82 -1.14 0.85
CA GLY A 75 23.71 -0.38 1.44
C GLY A 75 23.44 -0.75 2.89
N VAL A 76 22.41 -0.16 3.44
CA VAL A 76 22.03 -0.28 4.85
C VAL A 76 20.71 -1.03 4.94
N SER A 77 20.71 -2.17 5.62
CA SER A 77 19.48 -2.94 5.85
C SER A 77 18.66 -2.37 7.00
N TYR A 78 17.32 -2.42 6.87
CA TYR A 78 16.40 -2.04 7.94
C TYR A 78 15.27 -3.07 8.12
N GLY A 79 14.77 -3.21 9.35
CA GLY A 79 13.70 -4.17 9.63
C GLY A 79 13.22 -4.19 11.07
N ILE A 80 12.25 -5.06 11.36
CA ILE A 80 11.71 -5.25 12.71
C ILE A 80 12.51 -6.37 13.40
N GLY A 81 13.24 -6.00 14.45
CA GLY A 81 14.13 -6.92 15.17
C GLY A 81 15.43 -7.27 14.42
N GLU A 82 15.56 -6.89 13.15
CA GLU A 82 16.64 -7.27 12.25
C GLU A 82 17.13 -6.09 11.41
N GLY A 83 18.31 -6.22 10.79
CA GLY A 83 18.93 -5.15 10.00
C GLY A 83 19.90 -4.29 10.80
N GLN A 84 20.45 -3.27 10.16
CA GLN A 84 21.32 -2.25 10.76
C GLN A 84 20.50 -1.13 11.42
N ILE A 85 19.32 -0.82 10.88
CA ILE A 85 18.32 0.05 11.50
C ILE A 85 17.14 -0.84 11.90
N GLN A 86 16.83 -0.89 13.18
CA GLN A 86 15.85 -1.84 13.71
C GLN A 86 14.70 -1.14 14.43
N ALA A 87 13.49 -1.65 14.25
CA ALA A 87 12.39 -1.40 15.18
C ALA A 87 12.30 -2.53 16.20
N SER A 88 12.01 -2.19 17.44
CA SER A 88 11.74 -3.11 18.55
C SER A 88 10.57 -2.59 19.39
N ASN A 89 10.07 -3.40 20.35
CA ASN A 89 8.96 -3.05 21.22
C ASN A 89 7.72 -2.55 20.47
N LEU A 90 7.50 -3.12 19.26
CA LEU A 90 6.42 -2.70 18.37
C LEU A 90 5.04 -3.00 18.97
N ARG A 91 4.20 -1.98 19.03
CA ARG A 91 2.79 -2.05 19.38
C ARG A 91 1.97 -1.38 18.28
N VAL A 92 1.05 -2.13 17.69
CA VAL A 92 0.17 -1.65 16.63
C VAL A 92 -1.23 -1.42 17.21
N PHE A 93 -1.79 -0.24 16.98
CA PHE A 93 -3.11 0.19 17.43
C PHE A 93 -3.98 0.60 16.23
N LYS A 94 -5.26 0.85 16.47
CA LYS A 94 -6.19 1.38 15.45
C LYS A 94 -5.77 2.74 14.90
N GLU A 95 -5.16 3.56 15.75
CA GLU A 95 -4.77 4.94 15.45
C GLU A 95 -3.34 5.06 14.95
N GLY A 96 -2.54 3.98 15.02
CA GLY A 96 -1.14 4.04 14.60
C GLY A 96 -0.28 2.93 15.19
N SER A 97 1.02 3.13 15.11
CA SER A 97 2.03 2.20 15.64
C SER A 97 3.03 2.94 16.54
N LEU A 98 3.43 2.28 17.62
CA LEU A 98 4.44 2.76 18.56
C LEU A 98 5.60 1.76 18.59
N PHE A 99 6.83 2.24 18.49
CA PHE A 99 8.03 1.40 18.48
C PHE A 99 9.26 2.13 18.99
N ASP A 100 10.30 1.38 19.33
CA ASP A 100 11.64 1.91 19.55
C ASP A 100 12.48 1.69 18.31
N LEU A 101 13.34 2.63 17.93
CA LEU A 101 14.26 2.54 16.82
C LEU A 101 15.70 2.49 17.33
N PHE A 102 16.45 1.51 16.87
CA PHE A 102 17.88 1.40 17.11
C PHE A 102 18.67 1.41 15.81
N ASP A 103 19.53 2.40 15.66
CA ASP A 103 20.47 2.52 14.53
C ASP A 103 21.86 2.06 14.97
N LYS A 104 22.25 0.88 14.52
CA LYS A 104 23.55 0.26 14.88
C LYS A 104 24.76 1.00 14.30
N ARG A 105 24.56 1.83 13.29
CA ARG A 105 25.66 2.53 12.61
C ARG A 105 26.36 3.53 13.52
N ASP A 106 25.62 4.14 14.44
CA ASP A 106 26.14 5.13 15.39
C ASP A 106 25.60 4.94 16.82
N ASN A 107 24.97 3.78 17.10
CA ASN A 107 24.36 3.43 18.39
C ASN A 107 23.24 4.40 18.84
N THR A 108 22.55 5.06 17.89
CA THR A 108 21.41 5.91 18.22
C THR A 108 20.23 5.05 18.65
N LEU A 109 19.67 5.34 19.84
CA LEU A 109 18.43 4.74 20.34
C LEU A 109 17.37 5.81 20.53
N LEU A 110 16.29 5.70 19.77
CA LEU A 110 15.09 6.55 19.89
C LEU A 110 13.95 5.70 20.43
N LYS A 111 13.32 6.15 21.52
CA LYS A 111 12.27 5.39 22.20
C LYS A 111 10.90 6.01 21.97
N ASN A 112 9.88 5.13 21.96
CA ASN A 112 8.47 5.52 21.88
C ASN A 112 8.15 6.39 20.66
N ILE A 113 8.70 6.04 19.49
CA ILE A 113 8.36 6.71 18.23
C ILE A 113 6.93 6.31 17.88
N TYR A 114 6.09 7.30 17.68
CA TYR A 114 4.72 7.11 17.21
C TYR A 114 4.59 7.51 15.74
N ILE A 115 3.91 6.65 14.96
CA ILE A 115 3.45 6.98 13.61
C ILE A 115 1.94 6.75 13.56
N PRO A 116 1.13 7.70 13.04
CA PRO A 116 -0.33 7.56 12.93
C PRO A 116 -0.72 6.65 11.76
N LEU A 117 0.02 5.57 11.55
CA LEU A 117 -0.17 4.59 10.50
C LEU A 117 -0.16 3.19 11.11
N MET A 118 -1.15 2.37 10.75
CA MET A 118 -1.24 1.00 11.25
C MET A 118 -0.48 0.01 10.37
N GLY A 119 0.11 -0.97 11.04
CA GLY A 119 0.72 -2.14 10.39
C GLY A 119 2.24 -2.12 10.37
N GLU A 120 2.79 -3.32 10.44
CA GLU A 120 4.25 -3.53 10.49
C GLU A 120 4.98 -2.99 9.24
N HIS A 121 4.33 -3.08 8.07
CA HIS A 121 4.88 -2.55 6.82
C HIS A 121 5.08 -1.03 6.87
N GLN A 122 4.21 -0.28 7.56
CA GLN A 122 4.37 1.16 7.73
C GLN A 122 5.55 1.49 8.65
N VAL A 123 5.78 0.66 9.68
CA VAL A 123 6.96 0.80 10.52
C VAL A 123 8.24 0.51 9.73
N LYS A 124 8.26 -0.54 8.91
CA LYS A 124 9.39 -0.81 8.00
C LYS A 124 9.66 0.37 7.07
N ASN A 125 8.61 0.92 6.43
CA ASN A 125 8.75 2.09 5.56
C ASN A 125 9.32 3.30 6.33
N ALA A 126 8.87 3.54 7.56
CA ALA A 126 9.41 4.60 8.41
C ALA A 126 10.91 4.40 8.72
N LEU A 127 11.36 3.15 8.95
CA LEU A 127 12.79 2.86 9.15
C LEU A 127 13.64 3.21 7.91
N GLY A 128 13.15 2.86 6.72
CA GLY A 128 13.81 3.24 5.45
C GLY A 128 13.89 4.75 5.27
N VAL A 129 12.77 5.44 5.54
CA VAL A 129 12.71 6.93 5.50
C VAL A 129 13.66 7.54 6.52
N TYR A 130 13.68 7.03 7.77
CA TYR A 130 14.63 7.49 8.79
C TYR A 130 16.06 7.34 8.31
N GLY A 131 16.42 6.17 7.77
CA GLY A 131 17.77 5.89 7.28
C GLY A 131 18.23 6.89 6.22
N LEU A 132 17.39 7.10 5.19
CA LEU A 132 17.70 8.02 4.10
C LEU A 132 17.74 9.48 4.57
N ALA A 133 16.74 9.92 5.34
CA ALA A 133 16.67 11.31 5.83
C ALA A 133 17.88 11.63 6.75
N LYS A 134 18.23 10.72 7.66
CA LYS A 134 19.41 10.88 8.52
C LYS A 134 20.71 10.88 7.70
N GLY A 135 20.82 10.03 6.69
CA GLY A 135 21.93 10.02 5.74
C GLY A 135 22.05 11.34 4.95
N LEU A 136 20.93 12.02 4.71
CA LEU A 136 20.88 13.36 4.12
C LEU A 136 21.05 14.47 5.17
N GLN A 137 21.49 14.14 6.39
CA GLN A 137 21.79 15.05 7.49
C GLN A 137 20.55 15.77 8.07
N VAL A 138 19.35 15.20 7.94
CA VAL A 138 18.18 15.69 8.67
C VAL A 138 18.31 15.25 10.13
N PRO A 139 18.17 16.17 11.11
CA PRO A 139 18.21 15.83 12.54
C PRO A 139 17.15 14.79 12.91
N ALA A 140 17.52 13.84 13.77
CA ALA A 140 16.65 12.74 14.16
C ALA A 140 15.33 13.21 14.80
N GLU A 141 15.37 14.28 15.56
CA GLU A 141 14.21 14.91 16.19
C GLU A 141 13.20 15.41 15.15
N GLN A 142 13.68 16.02 14.08
CA GLN A 142 12.83 16.50 12.97
C GLN A 142 12.20 15.35 12.21
N ILE A 143 12.94 14.22 12.04
CA ILE A 143 12.40 13.02 11.40
C ILE A 143 11.27 12.42 12.26
N VAL A 144 11.47 12.33 13.57
CA VAL A 144 10.47 11.82 14.51
C VAL A 144 9.23 12.72 14.55
N GLU A 145 9.41 14.05 14.58
CA GLU A 145 8.29 14.99 14.51
C GLU A 145 7.50 14.86 13.21
N ALA A 146 8.19 14.70 12.08
CA ALA A 146 7.55 14.46 10.79
C ALA A 146 6.73 13.15 10.79
N PHE A 147 7.23 12.07 11.43
CA PHE A 147 6.49 10.83 11.57
C PHE A 147 5.20 11.00 12.34
N GLN A 148 5.21 11.74 13.45
CA GLN A 148 4.03 11.96 14.30
C GLN A 148 2.93 12.75 13.60
N THR A 149 3.29 13.62 12.66
CA THR A 149 2.36 14.47 11.93
C THR A 149 1.94 13.94 10.56
N PHE A 150 2.60 12.89 10.06
CA PHE A 150 2.33 12.31 8.76
C PHE A 150 1.03 11.51 8.74
N LYS A 151 0.02 12.03 8.07
CA LYS A 151 -1.33 11.44 8.01
C LYS A 151 -1.47 10.23 7.09
N GLY A 152 -0.39 9.74 6.51
CA GLY A 152 -0.40 8.67 5.51
C GLY A 152 -0.48 9.17 4.08
N VAL A 153 -0.47 8.23 3.15
CA VAL A 153 -0.68 8.49 1.73
C VAL A 153 -2.17 8.32 1.43
N MET A 154 -2.75 9.27 0.72
CA MET A 154 -4.13 9.15 0.26
C MET A 154 -4.32 7.85 -0.51
N ARG A 155 -5.48 7.21 -0.32
CA ARG A 155 -5.82 5.95 -0.99
C ARG A 155 -4.90 4.75 -0.67
N ARG A 156 -4.21 4.76 0.49
CA ARG A 156 -3.43 3.61 0.99
C ARG A 156 -3.94 3.23 2.38
N CYS A 157 -5.01 2.44 2.42
CA CYS A 157 -5.80 2.13 3.62
C CYS A 157 -6.13 3.40 4.42
N GLU A 158 -6.46 4.48 3.68
CA GLU A 158 -6.76 5.81 4.22
C GLU A 158 -8.04 5.75 5.05
N ARG A 159 -7.97 6.09 6.34
CA ARG A 159 -9.15 6.27 7.17
C ARG A 159 -9.78 7.61 6.85
N VAL A 160 -10.86 7.61 6.08
CA VAL A 160 -11.47 8.83 5.54
C VAL A 160 -12.39 9.50 6.56
N LYS A 161 -13.29 8.73 7.18
CA LYS A 161 -14.35 9.25 8.05
C LYS A 161 -14.92 8.16 8.93
N LYS A 162 -15.61 8.57 9.97
CA LYS A 162 -16.52 7.70 10.73
C LYS A 162 -17.95 8.17 10.52
N ILE A 163 -18.87 7.25 10.18
CA ILE A 163 -20.28 7.53 9.96
C ILE A 163 -21.10 6.63 10.89
N GLY A 164 -21.71 7.21 11.93
CA GLY A 164 -22.34 6.42 12.95
C GLY A 164 -21.36 5.44 13.60
N ARG A 165 -21.58 4.13 13.39
CA ARG A 165 -20.74 3.05 13.90
C ARG A 165 -19.83 2.43 12.82
N LEU A 166 -19.86 2.96 11.58
CA LEU A 166 -19.00 2.54 10.48
C LEU A 166 -17.71 3.34 10.44
N GLU A 167 -16.57 2.64 10.39
CA GLU A 167 -15.27 3.21 10.06
C GLU A 167 -15.07 3.12 8.54
N VAL A 168 -14.86 4.24 7.87
CA VAL A 168 -14.74 4.29 6.40
C VAL A 168 -13.29 4.39 5.98
N PHE A 169 -12.89 3.47 5.10
CA PHE A 169 -11.55 3.36 4.53
C PHE A 169 -11.58 3.52 3.01
N LEU A 170 -10.50 4.02 2.46
CA LEU A 170 -10.27 4.13 1.02
C LEU A 170 -8.89 3.56 0.68
N ASP A 171 -8.85 2.67 -0.33
CA ASP A 171 -7.62 2.04 -0.79
C ASP A 171 -7.52 2.03 -2.32
N TYR A 172 -6.29 2.12 -2.84
CA TYR A 172 -6.00 2.07 -4.27
C TYR A 172 -5.89 0.64 -4.81
N GLY A 173 -5.88 -0.34 -3.94
CA GLY A 173 -5.71 -1.75 -4.30
C GLY A 173 -6.63 -2.17 -5.44
N HIS A 174 -6.07 -2.83 -6.43
CA HIS A 174 -6.77 -3.24 -7.64
C HIS A 174 -6.31 -4.61 -8.16
N HIS A 175 -5.34 -5.23 -7.50
CA HIS A 175 -4.91 -6.61 -7.71
C HIS A 175 -5.46 -7.50 -6.57
N PRO A 176 -5.83 -8.77 -6.80
CA PRO A 176 -6.38 -9.64 -5.75
C PRO A 176 -5.51 -9.73 -4.50
N ARG A 177 -4.20 -9.78 -4.67
CA ARG A 177 -3.24 -9.81 -3.56
C ARG A 177 -3.28 -8.51 -2.72
N GLU A 178 -3.41 -7.36 -3.37
CA GLU A 178 -3.55 -6.07 -2.66
C GLU A 178 -4.85 -6.02 -1.85
N LEU A 179 -5.98 -6.48 -2.45
CA LEU A 179 -7.25 -6.60 -1.74
C LEU A 179 -7.08 -7.48 -0.50
N GLU A 180 -6.44 -8.64 -0.65
CA GLU A 180 -6.22 -9.60 0.44
C GLU A 180 -5.43 -8.96 1.60
N VAL A 181 -4.32 -8.29 1.28
CA VAL A 181 -3.47 -7.60 2.28
C VAL A 181 -4.26 -6.51 2.99
N THR A 182 -5.03 -5.71 2.26
CA THR A 182 -5.86 -4.64 2.85
C THR A 182 -6.96 -5.22 3.74
N PHE A 183 -7.64 -6.30 3.32
CA PHE A 183 -8.66 -6.98 4.14
C PHE A 183 -8.06 -7.52 5.44
N GLU A 184 -6.91 -8.17 5.35
CA GLU A 184 -6.21 -8.70 6.51
C GLU A 184 -5.76 -7.58 7.47
N ALA A 185 -5.24 -6.47 6.96
CA ALA A 185 -4.85 -5.32 7.76
C ALA A 185 -6.03 -4.74 8.54
N ILE A 186 -7.17 -4.54 7.89
CA ILE A 186 -8.40 -4.06 8.54
C ILE A 186 -8.89 -5.07 9.59
N ARG A 187 -9.00 -6.36 9.23
CA ARG A 187 -9.49 -7.40 10.14
C ARG A 187 -8.59 -7.65 11.35
N LYS A 188 -7.29 -7.39 11.22
CA LYS A 188 -6.34 -7.46 12.34
C LYS A 188 -6.66 -6.43 13.42
N GLN A 189 -7.13 -5.24 13.01
CA GLN A 189 -7.41 -4.10 13.90
C GLN A 189 -8.87 -4.00 14.32
N TYR A 190 -9.79 -4.39 13.44
CA TYR A 190 -11.23 -4.26 13.63
C TYR A 190 -11.88 -5.65 13.63
N LYS A 191 -12.51 -6.00 14.74
CA LYS A 191 -13.23 -7.28 14.90
C LYS A 191 -14.71 -7.16 14.52
N THR A 192 -15.01 -6.22 13.65
CA THR A 192 -16.34 -5.91 13.15
C THR A 192 -16.48 -6.36 11.69
N PRO A 193 -17.71 -6.49 11.16
CA PRO A 193 -17.92 -6.85 9.76
C PRO A 193 -17.17 -5.95 8.79
N LEU A 194 -16.61 -6.54 7.73
CA LEU A 194 -15.94 -5.85 6.61
C LEU A 194 -16.88 -5.79 5.42
N ILE A 195 -17.33 -4.59 5.10
CA ILE A 195 -18.17 -4.28 3.95
C ILE A 195 -17.26 -3.65 2.87
N VAL A 196 -17.23 -4.24 1.68
CA VAL A 196 -16.32 -3.83 0.61
C VAL A 196 -17.11 -3.24 -0.54
N VAL A 197 -16.80 -2.00 -0.93
CA VAL A 197 -17.21 -1.39 -2.19
C VAL A 197 -16.05 -1.53 -3.16
N PHE A 198 -16.16 -2.42 -4.13
CA PHE A 198 -15.08 -2.73 -5.07
C PHE A 198 -15.37 -2.21 -6.47
N GLU A 199 -14.42 -1.44 -7.03
CA GLU A 199 -14.39 -1.01 -8.43
C GLU A 199 -13.27 -1.78 -9.15
N PRO A 200 -13.58 -2.85 -9.92
CA PRO A 200 -12.56 -3.53 -10.71
C PRO A 200 -11.92 -2.56 -11.71
N HIS A 201 -10.61 -2.70 -11.93
CA HIS A 201 -9.84 -1.81 -12.80
C HIS A 201 -9.18 -2.62 -13.92
N LYS A 202 -9.55 -2.30 -15.18
CA LYS A 202 -9.23 -2.99 -16.44
C LYS A 202 -9.95 -4.33 -16.61
N TYR A 203 -10.53 -4.52 -17.77
CA TYR A 203 -11.16 -5.80 -18.14
C TYR A 203 -10.14 -6.94 -18.23
N SER A 204 -8.97 -6.66 -18.81
CA SER A 204 -7.88 -7.63 -18.95
C SER A 204 -7.45 -8.20 -17.60
N ARG A 205 -7.24 -7.34 -16.60
CA ARG A 205 -6.87 -7.77 -15.25
C ARG A 205 -7.98 -8.58 -14.59
N THR A 206 -9.21 -8.10 -14.64
CA THR A 206 -10.36 -8.80 -14.05
C THR A 206 -10.56 -10.18 -14.67
N ARG A 207 -10.35 -10.32 -15.98
CA ARG A 207 -10.38 -11.62 -16.68
C ARG A 207 -9.24 -12.53 -16.24
N ASN A 208 -8.00 -12.02 -16.24
CA ASN A 208 -6.80 -12.82 -15.98
C ASN A 208 -6.73 -13.35 -14.55
N PHE A 209 -7.25 -12.59 -13.57
CA PHE A 209 -7.26 -12.95 -12.16
C PHE A 209 -8.67 -13.21 -11.62
N PHE A 210 -9.56 -13.71 -12.46
CA PHE A 210 -10.97 -13.87 -12.14
C PHE A 210 -11.21 -14.72 -10.89
N GLU A 211 -10.61 -15.90 -10.82
CA GLU A 211 -10.79 -16.83 -9.71
C GLU A 211 -10.20 -16.28 -8.40
N GLU A 212 -9.08 -15.57 -8.48
CA GLU A 212 -8.46 -14.91 -7.36
C GLU A 212 -9.34 -13.78 -6.83
N PHE A 213 -9.95 -12.97 -7.71
CA PHE A 213 -10.92 -11.96 -7.30
C PHE A 213 -12.13 -12.57 -6.61
N VAL A 214 -12.71 -13.63 -7.16
CA VAL A 214 -13.83 -14.36 -6.54
C VAL A 214 -13.43 -14.87 -5.15
N ARG A 215 -12.25 -15.46 -5.03
CA ARG A 215 -11.74 -15.99 -3.76
C ARG A 215 -11.55 -14.90 -2.70
N VAL A 216 -10.92 -13.79 -3.06
CA VAL A 216 -10.65 -12.72 -2.10
C VAL A 216 -11.92 -11.96 -1.70
N LEU A 217 -12.81 -11.67 -2.65
CA LEU A 217 -14.07 -10.98 -2.37
C LEU A 217 -14.98 -11.78 -1.44
N LYS A 218 -14.97 -13.11 -1.53
CA LYS A 218 -15.69 -13.99 -0.58
C LYS A 218 -15.18 -13.90 0.86
N LYS A 219 -14.02 -13.32 1.11
CA LYS A 219 -13.53 -13.06 2.47
C LYS A 219 -14.18 -11.85 3.13
N ALA A 220 -14.83 -10.97 2.37
CA ALA A 220 -15.63 -9.87 2.92
C ALA A 220 -16.98 -10.38 3.45
N ASP A 221 -17.52 -9.71 4.48
CA ASP A 221 -18.86 -10.07 5.01
C ASP A 221 -19.97 -9.57 4.09
N LYS A 222 -19.72 -8.47 3.37
CA LYS A 222 -20.62 -7.93 2.35
C LYS A 222 -19.81 -7.28 1.23
N VAL A 223 -20.21 -7.52 -0.02
CA VAL A 223 -19.60 -6.90 -1.21
C VAL A 223 -20.64 -6.07 -1.95
N ILE A 224 -20.28 -4.85 -2.26
CA ILE A 224 -20.98 -3.95 -3.18
C ILE A 224 -20.06 -3.79 -4.39
N LEU A 225 -20.45 -4.36 -5.51
CA LEU A 225 -19.63 -4.38 -6.72
C LEU A 225 -20.05 -3.24 -7.64
N LEU A 226 -19.11 -2.42 -8.08
CA LEU A 226 -19.30 -1.39 -9.09
C LEU A 226 -18.95 -1.90 -10.49
N ASP A 227 -19.27 -1.12 -11.52
CA ASP A 227 -18.84 -1.44 -12.88
C ASP A 227 -17.31 -1.40 -13.00
N THR A 228 -16.78 -2.24 -13.93
CA THR A 228 -15.35 -2.26 -14.22
C THR A 228 -14.92 -0.93 -14.84
N TYR A 229 -13.95 -0.26 -14.23
CA TYR A 229 -13.29 0.90 -14.81
C TYR A 229 -12.38 0.46 -15.95
N ALA A 230 -12.74 0.85 -17.17
CA ALA A 230 -12.11 0.32 -18.39
C ALA A 230 -10.64 0.76 -18.58
N ALA A 231 -10.24 1.92 -18.05
CA ALA A 231 -8.89 2.49 -18.25
C ALA A 231 -8.45 2.48 -19.73
N MET A 232 -9.34 2.93 -20.61
CA MET A 232 -9.19 2.97 -22.08
C MET A 232 -9.15 1.59 -22.80
N GLU A 233 -9.40 0.48 -22.11
CA GLU A 233 -9.59 -0.81 -22.77
C GLU A 233 -10.96 -0.87 -23.46
N GLU A 234 -11.04 -1.62 -24.54
CA GLU A 234 -12.33 -1.98 -25.16
C GLU A 234 -13.11 -2.92 -24.24
N TYR A 235 -14.45 -2.88 -24.36
CA TYR A 235 -15.31 -3.72 -23.54
C TYR A 235 -15.01 -5.21 -23.75
N ASP A 236 -14.73 -5.91 -22.65
CA ASP A 236 -14.53 -7.35 -22.63
C ASP A 236 -15.50 -8.00 -21.63
N PRO A 237 -16.50 -8.78 -22.12
CA PRO A 237 -17.48 -9.43 -21.25
C PRO A 237 -16.86 -10.40 -20.25
N LEU A 238 -15.69 -10.99 -20.55
CA LEU A 238 -15.00 -11.92 -19.65
C LEU A 238 -14.33 -11.19 -18.46
N GLY A 239 -14.05 -9.91 -18.60
CA GLY A 239 -13.50 -9.06 -17.55
C GLY A 239 -14.51 -8.08 -16.94
N ALA A 240 -15.76 -8.10 -17.38
CA ALA A 240 -16.80 -7.21 -16.90
C ALA A 240 -17.26 -7.61 -15.48
N SER A 241 -17.60 -6.60 -14.65
CA SER A 241 -18.17 -6.77 -13.31
C SER A 241 -19.38 -7.69 -13.27
N LYS A 242 -20.18 -7.70 -14.34
CA LYS A 242 -21.35 -8.57 -14.46
C LYS A 242 -21.01 -10.05 -14.22
N ARG A 243 -19.91 -10.53 -14.79
CA ARG A 243 -19.46 -11.92 -14.60
C ARG A 243 -19.06 -12.21 -13.15
N LEU A 244 -18.37 -11.25 -12.48
CA LEU A 244 -18.06 -11.36 -11.04
C LEU A 244 -19.35 -11.37 -10.21
N ALA A 245 -20.28 -10.48 -10.51
CA ALA A 245 -21.58 -10.37 -9.83
C ALA A 245 -22.36 -11.68 -9.89
N GLU A 246 -22.51 -12.26 -11.09
CA GLU A 246 -23.18 -13.55 -11.31
C GLU A 246 -22.53 -14.67 -10.48
N THR A 247 -21.19 -14.74 -10.44
CA THR A 247 -20.45 -15.76 -9.68
C THR A 247 -20.53 -15.56 -8.17
N LEU A 248 -20.64 -14.32 -7.72
CA LEU A 248 -20.78 -13.97 -6.29
C LEU A 248 -22.24 -13.98 -5.82
N GLY A 249 -23.21 -14.11 -6.73
CA GLY A 249 -24.64 -14.05 -6.42
C GLY A 249 -25.12 -12.66 -5.96
N ILE A 250 -24.54 -11.60 -6.51
CA ILE A 250 -24.85 -10.20 -6.20
C ILE A 250 -25.13 -9.40 -7.47
N ASP A 251 -25.65 -8.19 -7.32
CA ASP A 251 -25.86 -7.27 -8.44
C ASP A 251 -24.72 -6.24 -8.56
N VAL A 252 -24.43 -5.83 -9.80
CA VAL A 252 -23.61 -4.66 -10.07
C VAL A 252 -24.37 -3.40 -9.64
N THR A 253 -23.74 -2.56 -8.86
CA THR A 253 -24.32 -1.34 -8.31
C THR A 253 -23.82 -0.13 -9.08
N ILE A 254 -24.73 0.71 -9.59
CA ILE A 254 -24.37 1.99 -10.20
C ILE A 254 -24.11 3.04 -9.11
N PRO A 255 -23.22 4.03 -9.34
CA PRO A 255 -22.87 5.04 -8.33
C PRO A 255 -24.07 5.80 -7.75
N SER A 256 -25.10 6.09 -8.54
CA SER A 256 -26.32 6.77 -8.07
C SER A 256 -27.11 5.96 -7.02
N MET A 257 -27.03 4.64 -7.05
CA MET A 257 -27.68 3.76 -6.07
C MET A 257 -26.80 3.47 -4.85
N LEU A 258 -25.52 3.74 -4.95
CA LEU A 258 -24.54 3.44 -3.89
C LEU A 258 -24.81 4.26 -2.62
N LYS A 259 -25.16 5.56 -2.78
CA LYS A 259 -25.48 6.44 -1.65
C LYS A 259 -26.66 5.91 -0.81
N LEU A 260 -27.69 5.37 -1.47
CA LEU A 260 -28.82 4.73 -0.79
C LEU A 260 -28.41 3.46 -0.07
N LYS A 261 -27.64 2.58 -0.73
CA LYS A 261 -27.13 1.35 -0.09
C LYS A 261 -26.23 1.64 1.12
N ILE A 262 -25.45 2.72 1.09
CA ILE A 262 -24.62 3.13 2.23
C ILE A 262 -25.49 3.71 3.35
N ALA A 263 -26.54 4.48 3.01
CA ALA A 263 -27.46 5.01 3.99
C ALA A 263 -28.14 3.90 4.80
N ASP A 264 -28.49 2.77 4.17
CA ASP A 264 -29.04 1.58 4.84
C ASP A 264 -28.05 0.93 5.83
N LEU A 265 -26.73 1.18 5.65
CA LEU A 265 -25.68 0.64 6.52
C LEU A 265 -25.35 1.54 7.72
N ILE A 266 -25.82 2.79 7.77
CA ILE A 266 -25.41 3.78 8.80
C ILE A 266 -25.73 3.30 10.24
N GLY A 267 -26.72 2.44 10.42
CA GLY A 267 -27.07 1.83 11.71
C GLY A 267 -26.22 0.61 12.10
N GLU A 268 -25.48 0.04 11.16
CA GLU A 268 -24.66 -1.15 11.36
C GLU A 268 -23.30 -0.77 11.95
N GLU A 269 -22.68 -1.72 12.67
CA GLU A 269 -21.30 -1.61 13.10
C GLU A 269 -20.40 -2.31 12.09
N GLY A 270 -19.31 -1.66 11.66
CA GLY A 270 -18.43 -2.29 10.68
C GLY A 270 -17.31 -1.40 10.17
N CYS A 271 -16.55 -1.98 9.26
CA CYS A 271 -15.60 -1.27 8.41
C CYS A 271 -16.15 -1.24 6.99
N LEU A 272 -16.32 -0.05 6.42
CA LEU A 272 -16.70 0.16 5.03
C LEU A 272 -15.46 0.54 4.24
N LEU A 273 -14.99 -0.38 3.41
CA LEU A 273 -13.80 -0.19 2.58
C LEU A 273 -14.19 0.09 1.14
N PHE A 274 -13.82 1.26 0.62
CA PHE A 274 -13.82 1.55 -0.81
C PHE A 274 -12.46 1.17 -1.39
N ILE A 275 -12.43 0.31 -2.42
CA ILE A 275 -11.17 -0.19 -2.97
C ILE A 275 -11.20 -0.28 -4.50
N GLY A 276 -10.15 0.24 -5.15
CA GLY A 276 -10.00 0.29 -6.60
C GLY A 276 -9.07 1.40 -7.08
N ALA A 277 -8.65 1.34 -8.35
CA ALA A 277 -7.70 2.29 -8.95
C ALA A 277 -8.33 3.31 -9.90
N GLY A 278 -9.63 3.21 -10.16
CA GLY A 278 -10.37 4.11 -11.05
C GLY A 278 -10.93 5.34 -10.33
N ASN A 279 -12.26 5.49 -10.41
CA ASN A 279 -12.99 6.63 -9.85
C ASN A 279 -13.42 6.42 -8.38
N ILE A 280 -13.05 5.34 -7.74
CA ILE A 280 -13.52 4.95 -6.41
C ILE A 280 -13.30 6.03 -5.35
N ASP A 281 -12.23 6.82 -5.46
CA ASP A 281 -11.94 7.95 -4.57
C ASP A 281 -13.03 9.02 -4.66
N ARG A 282 -13.34 9.47 -5.87
CA ARG A 282 -14.41 10.44 -6.08
C ARG A 282 -15.76 9.89 -5.62
N ILE A 283 -16.07 8.64 -6.00
CA ILE A 283 -17.31 7.96 -5.60
C ILE A 283 -17.43 7.87 -4.08
N CYS A 284 -16.34 7.53 -3.39
CA CYS A 284 -16.29 7.49 -1.94
C CYS A 284 -16.65 8.85 -1.34
N ARG A 285 -15.96 9.92 -1.76
CA ARG A 285 -16.15 11.27 -1.21
C ARG A 285 -17.55 11.78 -1.50
N ASP A 286 -18.07 11.61 -2.73
CA ASP A 286 -19.44 12.00 -3.12
C ASP A 286 -20.52 11.26 -2.28
N CYS A 287 -20.25 10.01 -1.86
CA CYS A 287 -21.18 9.26 -1.01
C CYS A 287 -21.14 9.69 0.47
N LEU A 288 -20.05 10.35 0.90
CA LEU A 288 -19.85 10.77 2.28
C LEU A 288 -20.25 12.22 2.57
N GLU A 289 -20.53 12.98 1.52
CA GLU A 289 -21.14 14.31 1.58
C GLU A 289 -22.67 14.21 1.74
#